data_08cb8f92559fa05b807540e882d85b57
#
_entry.id   08cb8f92559fa05b807540e882d85b57
#
_cell.length_a   1.000
_cell.length_b   1.000
_cell.length_c   1.000
_cell.angle_alpha   90.00
_cell.angle_beta   90.00
_cell.angle_gamma   90.00
#
_symmetry.space_group_name_H-M   'P 1'
#
loop_
_entity.id
_entity.type
_entity.pdbx_description
1 polymer ?
#
loop_
_entity_poly.entity_id
_entity_poly.type
_entity_poly.pdbx_seq_one_letter_code
_entity_poly.pdbx_strand_id
1 'polypeptide(L)'
;TYCVTVTDNKACVSIICIEVQDLNGPSAMIVDTSMVSCNGFNDGSATVDMIGGNGFFTALWGVNAGSQTTPTASNLTAGFYAVTITDSVGCNASVSIEITEPDLMISIQTSYNTICFGSCDGIASLATIGGTQPYSYNWLDVNNNTIGTTDSIGGLCAGTYVLSIVDALGCTDILNYSIGEPDQVTGSASSTDISCFGACDGTTTAMGIVGMTPFSYQWGASTGNQTGVTAFGLCPGSYICDITDATGCITTVSATVTQPTPLQAAINLTGNVSCNGLSDGFAEVSPSGGTVPYTYVWDNGAGSQILATNLVAGTYTVTVTDANQCITTATVTITEPTPLALTSTTVNVDCFGNCNGS
;
A
#
# COMPACT_ATOMS: atom_id res chain seq x y z
N THR A 1 63.48 67.88 9.95
CA THR A 1 64.24 69.17 10.30
C THR A 1 64.28 70.05 9.07
N TYR A 2 63.75 71.28 9.15
CA TYR A 2 63.79 72.28 8.12
C TYR A 2 64.84 73.33 8.54
N CYS A 3 65.83 73.66 7.66
CA CYS A 3 66.89 74.64 7.95
C CYS A 3 66.77 75.85 7.01
N VAL A 4 66.81 77.06 7.55
CA VAL A 4 66.95 78.30 6.80
C VAL A 4 68.37 78.76 6.91
N THR A 5 69.04 78.95 5.77
CA THR A 5 70.37 79.49 5.66
C THR A 5 70.25 80.91 5.20
N VAL A 6 70.79 81.86 5.98
CA VAL A 6 70.88 83.27 5.59
C VAL A 6 72.35 83.62 5.38
N THR A 7 72.66 84.20 4.19
CA THR A 7 74.04 84.65 3.84
C THR A 7 74.01 86.13 3.62
N ASP A 8 74.93 86.87 4.25
CA ASP A 8 75.08 88.30 4.05
C ASP A 8 75.96 88.64 2.81
N ASN A 9 76.05 89.88 2.46
CA ASN A 9 76.85 90.38 1.30
C ASN A 9 78.38 90.25 1.46
N LYS A 10 78.84 89.79 2.61
CA LYS A 10 80.25 89.44 2.88
C LYS A 10 80.49 87.95 2.97
N ALA A 11 79.47 87.11 2.53
CA ALA A 11 79.48 85.66 2.53
C ALA A 11 79.51 85.03 3.94
N CYS A 12 79.11 85.76 5.00
CA CYS A 12 78.92 85.17 6.32
C CYS A 12 77.56 84.41 6.32
N VAL A 13 77.57 83.16 6.74
CA VAL A 13 76.41 82.25 6.73
C VAL A 13 75.93 82.04 8.16
N SER A 14 74.58 82.15 8.37
CA SER A 14 73.90 81.72 9.59
C SER A 14 72.85 80.75 9.21
N ILE A 15 72.79 79.60 9.91
CA ILE A 15 71.83 78.55 9.69
C ILE A 15 71.01 78.39 10.96
N ILE A 16 69.66 78.44 10.82
CA ILE A 16 68.73 78.07 11.88
C ILE A 16 67.89 76.85 11.41
N CYS A 17 67.84 75.77 12.20
CA CYS A 17 67.12 74.61 11.90
C CYS A 17 65.96 74.42 12.91
N ILE A 18 64.78 74.13 12.41
CA ILE A 18 63.57 73.75 13.21
C ILE A 18 63.28 72.31 12.93
N GLU A 19 63.19 71.50 13.96
CA GLU A 19 62.69 70.14 13.88
C GLU A 19 61.15 70.18 13.98
N VAL A 20 60.50 69.91 12.87
CA VAL A 20 59.06 69.70 12.89
C VAL A 20 58.86 68.22 13.28
N GLN A 21 58.44 68.07 14.49
CA GLN A 21 58.04 66.73 14.96
C GLN A 21 56.63 66.39 14.39
N ASP A 22 56.47 65.19 13.88
CA ASP A 22 55.16 64.66 13.54
C ASP A 22 54.39 64.46 14.83
N LEU A 23 53.37 65.26 15.07
CA LEU A 23 52.47 65.10 16.21
C LEU A 23 51.61 63.89 15.90
N ASN A 24 51.81 62.78 16.64
CA ASN A 24 51.03 61.55 16.65
C ASN A 24 49.74 61.62 15.81
N GLY A 25 49.83 61.25 14.53
CA GLY A 25 48.69 61.19 13.65
C GLY A 25 47.64 60.15 14.17
N PRO A 26 46.41 60.21 13.73
CA PRO A 26 45.40 59.22 14.13
C PRO A 26 45.78 57.83 13.65
N SER A 27 45.41 56.78 14.41
CA SER A 27 45.45 55.41 14.02
C SER A 27 44.01 54.87 14.09
N ALA A 28 43.55 54.21 13.03
CA ALA A 28 42.24 53.58 12.97
C ALA A 28 42.27 52.13 13.54
N MET A 29 41.37 51.83 14.40
CA MET A 29 41.26 50.50 14.99
C MET A 29 39.78 49.98 14.93
N ILE A 30 39.58 48.75 14.51
CA ILE A 30 38.29 48.10 14.65
C ILE A 30 38.13 47.64 16.10
N VAL A 31 37.07 48.10 16.76
CA VAL A 31 36.81 47.84 18.20
C VAL A 31 35.70 46.88 18.45
N ASP A 32 34.79 46.68 17.47
CA ASP A 32 33.71 45.74 17.57
C ASP A 32 33.32 45.23 16.18
N THR A 33 32.91 43.95 16.10
CA THR A 33 32.47 43.33 14.86
C THR A 33 31.37 42.30 15.13
N SER A 34 30.35 42.27 14.28
CA SER A 34 29.40 41.19 14.19
C SER A 34 29.50 40.57 12.80
N MET A 35 29.78 39.27 12.76
CA MET A 35 29.79 38.51 11.52
C MET A 35 28.35 38.31 11.03
N VAL A 36 28.16 37.92 9.77
CA VAL A 36 26.85 37.61 9.21
C VAL A 36 26.27 36.37 9.91
N SER A 37 25.02 36.46 10.36
CA SER A 37 24.41 35.37 11.11
C SER A 37 24.12 34.13 10.27
N CYS A 38 23.68 34.31 9.00
CA CYS A 38 23.37 33.23 8.08
C CYS A 38 23.98 33.49 6.70
N ASN A 39 24.35 32.44 5.99
CA ASN A 39 24.89 32.56 4.65
C ASN A 39 23.96 33.38 3.75
N GLY A 40 24.55 34.40 3.08
CA GLY A 40 23.83 35.30 2.18
C GLY A 40 23.06 36.43 2.88
N PHE A 41 23.06 36.51 4.23
CA PHE A 41 22.43 37.62 4.94
C PHE A 41 23.30 38.89 4.89
N ASN A 42 22.73 40.00 5.34
CA ASN A 42 23.39 41.31 5.37
C ASN A 42 23.24 41.97 6.74
N ASP A 43 23.39 41.20 7.81
CA ASP A 43 23.24 41.66 9.19
C ASP A 43 24.58 41.84 9.91
N GLY A 44 25.69 41.73 9.19
CA GLY A 44 27.04 42.01 9.70
C GLY A 44 27.24 43.47 10.04
N SER A 45 28.15 43.74 10.98
CA SER A 45 28.55 45.12 11.36
C SER A 45 30.00 45.20 11.78
N ALA A 46 30.58 46.40 11.67
CA ALA A 46 31.89 46.71 12.20
C ALA A 46 31.93 48.13 12.76
N THR A 47 32.61 48.32 13.87
CA THR A 47 32.77 49.63 14.53
C THR A 47 34.24 50.02 14.54
N VAL A 48 34.55 51.21 14.05
CA VAL A 48 35.89 51.81 14.07
C VAL A 48 36.00 52.85 15.19
N ASP A 49 37.14 52.88 15.81
CA ASP A 49 37.52 53.96 16.74
C ASP A 49 38.91 54.55 16.38
N MET A 50 39.20 55.72 16.93
CA MET A 50 40.43 56.43 16.71
C MET A 50 41.37 56.37 17.93
N ILE A 51 42.64 56.02 17.70
CA ILE A 51 43.67 56.06 18.71
C ILE A 51 44.62 57.18 18.33
N GLY A 52 44.92 58.16 19.27
CA GLY A 52 45.70 59.33 18.98
C GLY A 52 44.91 60.34 18.15
N GLY A 53 45.63 61.20 17.36
CA GLY A 53 45.00 62.25 16.57
C GLY A 53 44.48 63.41 17.39
N ASN A 54 43.77 64.36 16.77
CA ASN A 54 43.28 65.58 17.38
C ASN A 54 41.76 65.69 17.35
N GLY A 55 41.15 65.77 18.56
CA GLY A 55 39.72 66.03 18.69
C GLY A 55 38.81 64.86 18.27
N PHE A 56 37.65 65.20 17.67
CA PHE A 56 36.68 64.19 17.17
C PHE A 56 37.14 63.76 15.79
N PHE A 57 36.71 62.52 15.43
CA PHE A 57 36.93 61.96 14.07
C PHE A 57 35.61 61.80 13.30
N THR A 58 35.72 61.82 11.98
CA THR A 58 34.69 61.36 11.05
C THR A 58 35.15 60.07 10.41
N ALA A 59 34.24 59.13 10.24
CA ALA A 59 34.47 57.87 9.54
C ALA A 59 33.86 57.92 8.14
N LEU A 60 34.54 57.28 7.17
CA LEU A 60 34.02 57.09 5.83
C LEU A 60 34.33 55.65 5.44
N TRP A 61 33.31 54.83 5.39
CA TRP A 61 33.38 53.45 4.94
C TRP A 61 33.40 53.39 3.41
N GLY A 62 33.98 52.35 2.85
CA GLY A 62 34.08 52.16 1.41
C GLY A 62 32.73 52.02 0.73
N VAL A 63 32.71 52.06 -0.61
CA VAL A 63 31.47 51.99 -1.41
C VAL A 63 30.73 50.69 -1.25
N ASN A 64 31.42 49.57 -0.97
CA ASN A 64 30.83 48.26 -0.69
C ASN A 64 30.07 48.21 0.66
N ALA A 65 30.37 49.14 1.59
CA ALA A 65 29.59 49.39 2.80
C ALA A 65 28.55 50.49 2.62
N GLY A 66 28.22 50.90 1.39
CA GLY A 66 27.28 52.00 1.11
C GLY A 66 27.79 53.37 1.47
N SER A 67 29.13 53.57 1.57
CA SER A 67 29.78 54.87 1.93
C SER A 67 29.22 55.45 3.25
N GLN A 68 28.95 54.59 4.25
CA GLN A 68 28.45 55.02 5.55
C GLN A 68 29.45 55.95 6.25
N THR A 69 28.92 56.93 6.99
CA THR A 69 29.73 57.94 7.66
C THR A 69 29.66 57.88 9.18
N THR A 70 28.98 56.87 9.72
CA THR A 70 28.93 56.59 11.16
C THR A 70 30.15 55.77 11.61
N PRO A 71 30.58 55.84 12.85
CA PRO A 71 31.65 54.98 13.36
C PRO A 71 31.33 53.48 13.17
N THR A 72 30.06 53.10 13.24
CA THR A 72 29.58 51.73 12.97
C THR A 72 28.97 51.65 11.59
N ALA A 73 29.51 50.76 10.75
CA ALA A 73 28.83 50.32 9.55
C ALA A 73 27.96 49.10 9.89
N SER A 74 26.73 49.05 9.37
CA SER A 74 25.75 48.01 9.56
C SER A 74 25.19 47.53 8.23
N ASN A 75 24.40 46.42 8.25
CA ASN A 75 23.87 45.79 7.06
C ASN A 75 24.99 45.33 6.09
N LEU A 76 26.08 44.80 6.64
CA LEU A 76 27.21 44.31 5.85
C LEU A 76 26.95 42.82 5.48
N THR A 77 27.21 42.51 4.23
CA THR A 77 27.33 41.11 3.76
C THR A 77 28.74 40.60 4.06
N ALA A 78 28.99 39.33 3.82
CA ALA A 78 30.35 38.79 3.85
C ALA A 78 31.23 39.49 2.81
N GLY A 79 32.46 39.87 3.22
CA GLY A 79 33.39 40.55 2.36
C GLY A 79 34.42 41.44 3.12
N PHE A 80 35.29 42.09 2.36
CA PHE A 80 36.30 42.99 2.90
C PHE A 80 35.79 44.45 2.89
N TYR A 81 35.88 45.13 4.02
CA TYR A 81 35.45 46.51 4.20
C TYR A 81 36.60 47.36 4.71
N ALA A 82 36.83 48.51 4.08
CA ALA A 82 37.79 49.48 4.51
C ALA A 82 37.07 50.74 5.03
N VAL A 83 37.60 51.31 6.08
CA VAL A 83 37.15 52.60 6.63
C VAL A 83 38.32 53.54 6.73
N THR A 84 38.10 54.79 6.34
CA THR A 84 39.02 55.89 6.56
C THR A 84 38.47 56.81 7.63
N ILE A 85 39.20 57.03 8.68
CA ILE A 85 38.91 58.05 9.70
C ILE A 85 39.69 59.30 9.40
N THR A 86 39.10 60.48 9.71
CA THR A 86 39.72 61.77 9.55
C THR A 86 39.53 62.54 10.85
N ASP A 87 40.60 62.99 11.47
CA ASP A 87 40.56 63.81 12.70
C ASP A 87 40.12 65.24 12.43
N SER A 88 39.97 66.08 13.48
CA SER A 88 39.49 67.45 13.38
C SER A 88 40.46 68.40 12.69
N VAL A 89 41.73 68.03 12.50
CA VAL A 89 42.75 68.80 11.78
C VAL A 89 43.05 68.26 10.37
N GLY A 90 42.33 67.19 9.94
CA GLY A 90 42.41 66.67 8.58
C GLY A 90 43.42 65.54 8.37
N CYS A 91 43.97 64.93 9.43
CA CYS A 91 44.88 63.81 9.31
C CYS A 91 44.04 62.49 9.18
N ASN A 92 44.50 61.62 8.30
CA ASN A 92 43.75 60.40 7.93
C ASN A 92 44.47 59.14 8.39
N ALA A 93 43.69 58.13 8.76
CA ALA A 93 44.13 56.72 8.92
C ALA A 93 43.07 55.77 8.37
N SER A 94 43.51 54.64 7.90
CA SER A 94 42.60 53.65 7.38
C SER A 94 42.86 52.27 7.98
N VAL A 95 41.81 51.49 8.15
CA VAL A 95 41.84 50.06 8.55
C VAL A 95 40.85 49.28 7.72
N SER A 96 41.10 48.00 7.55
CA SER A 96 40.19 47.07 6.88
C SER A 96 39.84 45.90 7.78
N ILE A 97 38.68 45.33 7.55
CA ILE A 97 38.14 44.18 8.25
C ILE A 97 37.49 43.26 7.24
N GLU A 98 37.56 41.96 7.49
CA GLU A 98 36.81 40.94 6.80
C GLU A 98 35.60 40.56 7.65
N ILE A 99 34.41 40.72 7.09
CA ILE A 99 33.17 40.16 7.65
C ILE A 99 32.95 38.82 6.98
N THR A 100 32.85 37.75 7.77
CA THR A 100 32.64 36.39 7.29
C THR A 100 31.19 35.97 7.48
N GLU A 101 30.78 34.91 6.78
CA GLU A 101 29.49 34.25 6.93
C GLU A 101 29.68 32.75 7.17
N PRO A 102 28.72 32.07 7.79
CA PRO A 102 28.75 30.62 7.93
C PRO A 102 28.65 29.92 6.56
N ASP A 103 29.12 28.67 6.49
CA ASP A 103 28.91 27.84 5.32
C ASP A 103 27.41 27.67 5.01
N LEU A 104 27.08 27.64 3.72
CA LEU A 104 25.69 27.38 3.30
C LEU A 104 25.20 26.05 3.83
N MET A 105 24.03 26.05 4.49
CA MET A 105 23.36 24.83 4.92
C MET A 105 22.81 24.13 3.69
N ILE A 106 23.26 22.88 3.44
CA ILE A 106 22.82 22.03 2.34
C ILE A 106 22.16 20.78 2.91
N SER A 107 20.95 20.50 2.46
CA SER A 107 20.12 19.44 2.94
C SER A 107 19.92 18.37 1.86
N ILE A 108 20.39 17.12 2.12
CA ILE A 108 20.27 15.99 1.22
C ILE A 108 19.11 15.11 1.71
N GLN A 109 18.01 15.10 0.95
CA GLN A 109 16.79 14.39 1.29
C GLN A 109 16.83 12.94 0.79
N THR A 110 16.30 12.01 1.62
CA THR A 110 16.04 10.63 1.23
C THR A 110 14.66 10.22 1.77
N SER A 111 13.86 9.56 0.95
CA SER A 111 12.57 9.01 1.37
C SER A 111 12.31 7.65 0.76
N TYR A 112 11.57 6.80 1.49
CA TYR A 112 11.09 5.50 1.05
C TYR A 112 9.58 5.48 1.19
N ASN A 113 8.91 5.07 0.13
CA ASN A 113 7.46 4.89 0.08
C ASN A 113 7.00 3.76 1.00
N THR A 114 5.70 3.68 1.26
CA THR A 114 5.10 2.55 1.98
C THR A 114 5.23 1.26 1.16
N ILE A 115 5.32 0.13 1.84
CA ILE A 115 5.48 -1.18 1.19
C ILE A 115 4.15 -1.65 0.61
N CYS A 116 3.05 -1.44 1.36
CA CYS A 116 1.72 -1.83 0.94
C CYS A 116 0.76 -0.63 0.90
N PHE A 117 -0.26 -0.72 0.07
CA PHE A 117 -1.36 0.25 0.05
C PHE A 117 -1.99 0.39 1.45
N GLY A 118 -2.11 1.64 1.91
CA GLY A 118 -2.66 1.96 3.23
C GLY A 118 -1.77 1.61 4.42
N SER A 119 -0.54 1.10 4.21
CA SER A 119 0.42 0.93 5.31
C SER A 119 1.06 2.26 5.70
N CYS A 120 1.60 2.31 6.92
CA CYS A 120 2.29 3.49 7.44
C CYS A 120 3.70 3.07 7.88
N ASP A 121 4.48 2.55 6.94
CA ASP A 121 5.86 2.10 7.13
C ASP A 121 6.88 2.90 6.30
N GLY A 122 6.43 4.01 5.71
CA GLY A 122 7.28 4.96 4.99
C GLY A 122 8.32 5.60 5.89
N ILE A 123 9.45 6.00 5.32
CA ILE A 123 10.59 6.59 6.03
C ILE A 123 11.01 7.86 5.28
N ALA A 124 11.36 8.89 6.02
CA ALA A 124 12.02 10.08 5.51
C ALA A 124 13.26 10.38 6.35
N SER A 125 14.34 10.80 5.72
CA SER A 125 15.58 11.15 6.39
C SER A 125 16.32 12.28 5.69
N LEU A 126 17.19 12.92 6.43
CA LEU A 126 17.98 14.06 5.98
C LEU A 126 19.44 13.92 6.40
N ALA A 127 20.35 14.27 5.51
CA ALA A 127 21.74 14.59 5.85
C ALA A 127 21.97 16.07 5.64
N THR A 128 22.37 16.81 6.70
CA THR A 128 22.66 18.25 6.66
C THR A 128 24.16 18.46 6.72
N ILE A 129 24.70 19.28 5.81
CA ILE A 129 26.10 19.75 5.80
C ILE A 129 26.13 21.28 5.71
N GLY A 130 27.17 21.93 6.24
CA GLY A 130 27.24 23.38 6.35
C GLY A 130 26.35 23.94 7.47
N GLY A 131 26.16 25.26 7.53
CA GLY A 131 25.54 25.91 8.69
C GLY A 131 26.35 25.74 9.97
N THR A 132 25.74 26.04 11.11
CA THR A 132 26.40 25.96 12.42
C THR A 132 25.72 24.91 13.32
N GLN A 133 26.45 23.85 13.68
CA GLN A 133 25.93 22.83 14.59
C GLN A 133 25.76 23.33 16.04
N PRO A 134 24.81 22.75 16.84
CA PRO A 134 23.91 21.65 16.52
C PRO A 134 22.70 22.09 15.69
N TYR A 135 22.09 21.13 14.95
CA TYR A 135 20.83 21.37 14.25
C TYR A 135 19.65 20.90 15.10
N SER A 136 18.52 21.58 14.98
CA SER A 136 17.23 21.15 15.49
C SER A 136 16.27 20.87 14.33
N TYR A 137 15.45 19.84 14.48
CA TYR A 137 14.53 19.33 13.45
C TYR A 137 13.11 19.39 13.95
N ASN A 138 12.17 19.71 13.07
CA ASN A 138 10.75 19.69 13.38
C ASN A 138 9.97 19.18 12.18
N TRP A 139 9.52 17.92 12.25
CA TRP A 139 8.67 17.28 11.25
C TRP A 139 7.20 17.62 11.51
N LEU A 140 6.51 18.06 10.47
CA LEU A 140 5.11 18.44 10.52
C LEU A 140 4.29 17.58 9.56
N ASP A 141 3.09 17.18 10.01
CA ASP A 141 2.07 16.58 9.17
C ASP A 141 1.29 17.65 8.39
N VAL A 142 0.32 17.22 7.57
CA VAL A 142 -0.54 18.11 6.76
C VAL A 142 -1.40 19.07 7.60
N ASN A 143 -1.57 18.79 8.90
CA ASN A 143 -2.32 19.64 9.84
C ASN A 143 -1.40 20.54 10.68
N ASN A 144 -0.09 20.59 10.35
CA ASN A 144 0.96 21.30 11.09
C ASN A 144 1.18 20.77 12.52
N ASN A 145 0.87 19.50 12.80
CA ASN A 145 1.25 18.89 14.06
C ASN A 145 2.69 18.37 13.99
N THR A 146 3.46 18.61 15.06
CA THR A 146 4.81 18.04 15.18
C THR A 146 4.72 16.52 15.37
N ILE A 147 5.37 15.75 14.48
CA ILE A 147 5.40 14.30 14.47
C ILE A 147 6.80 13.71 14.73
N GLY A 148 7.84 14.53 14.73
CA GLY A 148 9.20 14.11 15.02
C GLY A 148 10.17 15.28 15.15
N THR A 149 11.32 15.03 15.83
CA THR A 149 12.36 16.06 16.10
C THR A 149 13.78 15.56 15.85
N THR A 150 13.93 14.51 15.06
CA THR A 150 15.22 13.90 14.69
C THR A 150 15.49 14.08 13.19
N ASP A 151 16.70 13.82 12.75
CA ASP A 151 17.11 13.87 11.34
C ASP A 151 16.44 12.81 10.46
N SER A 152 15.76 11.87 11.08
CA SER A 152 15.01 10.81 10.40
C SER A 152 13.71 10.49 11.12
N ILE A 153 12.70 10.09 10.38
CA ILE A 153 11.39 9.69 10.88
C ILE A 153 10.87 8.50 10.07
N GLY A 154 10.30 7.53 10.77
CA GLY A 154 9.63 6.36 10.18
C GLY A 154 8.17 6.30 10.61
N GLY A 155 7.46 5.28 10.12
CA GLY A 155 6.04 5.12 10.43
C GLY A 155 5.14 6.11 9.68
N LEU A 156 5.61 6.61 8.52
CA LEU A 156 4.86 7.56 7.71
C LEU A 156 3.87 6.84 6.80
N CYS A 157 2.63 7.31 6.79
CA CYS A 157 1.64 6.91 5.80
C CYS A 157 1.90 7.65 4.47
N ALA A 158 1.23 7.24 3.40
CA ALA A 158 1.25 8.00 2.16
C ALA A 158 0.72 9.42 2.37
N GLY A 159 1.46 10.41 1.88
CA GLY A 159 1.12 11.82 2.11
C GLY A 159 2.30 12.76 1.96
N THR A 160 2.07 14.02 2.32
CA THR A 160 3.09 15.08 2.29
C THR A 160 3.44 15.51 3.71
N TYR A 161 4.73 15.79 3.91
CA TYR A 161 5.30 16.18 5.19
C TYR A 161 6.24 17.34 5.00
N VAL A 162 6.36 18.19 6.02
CA VAL A 162 7.28 19.32 6.02
C VAL A 162 8.31 19.12 7.11
N LEU A 163 9.58 19.29 6.78
CA LEU A 163 10.67 19.34 7.74
C LEU A 163 11.21 20.77 7.82
N SER A 164 11.20 21.35 8.99
CA SER A 164 11.94 22.58 9.30
C SER A 164 13.21 22.22 10.04
N ILE A 165 14.33 22.75 9.57
CA ILE A 165 15.64 22.61 10.19
C ILE A 165 16.07 23.98 10.66
N VAL A 166 16.65 24.06 11.85
CA VAL A 166 17.22 25.29 12.40
C VAL A 166 18.61 24.97 12.94
N ASP A 167 19.60 25.73 12.54
CA ASP A 167 20.98 25.62 13.06
C ASP A 167 21.18 26.41 14.38
N ALA A 168 22.36 26.33 14.97
CA ALA A 168 22.68 27.02 16.23
C ALA A 168 22.63 28.55 16.15
N LEU A 169 22.75 29.15 14.97
CA LEU A 169 22.64 30.59 14.75
C LEU A 169 21.22 31.04 14.39
N GLY A 170 20.27 30.09 14.28
CA GLY A 170 18.87 30.36 13.94
C GLY A 170 18.61 30.37 12.42
N CYS A 171 19.57 29.98 11.59
CA CYS A 171 19.36 29.83 10.15
C CYS A 171 18.43 28.67 9.87
N THR A 172 17.42 28.87 9.02
CA THR A 172 16.34 27.91 8.76
C THR A 172 16.38 27.43 7.32
N ASP A 173 16.08 26.11 7.15
CA ASP A 173 15.75 25.51 5.86
C ASP A 173 14.44 24.73 5.99
N ILE A 174 13.60 24.74 4.94
CA ILE A 174 12.29 24.09 4.94
C ILE A 174 12.20 23.18 3.73
N LEU A 175 11.95 21.90 4.01
CA LEU A 175 11.93 20.84 3.03
C LEU A 175 10.57 20.15 2.99
N ASN A 176 10.12 19.82 1.77
CA ASN A 176 8.88 19.09 1.56
C ASN A 176 9.20 17.65 1.17
N TYR A 177 8.56 16.71 1.83
CA TYR A 177 8.66 15.29 1.55
C TYR A 177 7.31 14.76 1.04
N SER A 178 7.38 13.84 0.08
CA SER A 178 6.21 13.09 -0.40
C SER A 178 6.48 11.61 -0.22
N ILE A 179 5.64 10.94 0.56
CA ILE A 179 5.62 9.50 0.71
C ILE A 179 4.50 8.97 -0.16
N GLY A 180 4.83 8.16 -1.14
CA GLY A 180 3.87 7.47 -2.00
C GLY A 180 3.47 6.12 -1.43
N GLU A 181 2.47 5.50 -2.04
CA GLU A 181 2.08 4.11 -1.78
C GLU A 181 1.91 3.35 -3.09
N PRO A 182 2.08 2.01 -3.11
CA PRO A 182 1.80 1.20 -4.29
C PRO A 182 0.30 1.04 -4.51
N ASP A 183 -0.08 0.51 -5.67
CA ASP A 183 -1.46 0.11 -5.94
C ASP A 183 -1.91 -0.99 -4.97
N GLN A 184 -3.19 -0.96 -4.59
CA GLN A 184 -3.78 -1.99 -3.73
C GLN A 184 -3.75 -3.36 -4.43
N VAL A 185 -3.28 -4.39 -3.73
CA VAL A 185 -3.36 -5.77 -4.21
C VAL A 185 -4.84 -6.15 -4.36
N THR A 186 -5.21 -6.63 -5.54
CA THR A 186 -6.57 -7.11 -5.83
C THR A 186 -6.54 -8.50 -6.44
N GLY A 187 -7.65 -9.21 -6.31
CA GLY A 187 -7.80 -10.54 -6.89
C GLY A 187 -9.26 -10.92 -7.09
N SER A 188 -9.48 -12.08 -7.64
CA SER A 188 -10.79 -12.69 -7.83
C SER A 188 -10.77 -14.17 -7.47
N ALA A 189 -11.95 -14.73 -7.16
CA ALA A 189 -12.11 -16.16 -7.00
C ALA A 189 -13.34 -16.66 -7.75
N SER A 190 -13.27 -17.89 -8.23
CA SER A 190 -14.36 -18.61 -8.89
C SER A 190 -14.47 -20.01 -8.33
N SER A 191 -15.62 -20.67 -8.52
CA SER A 191 -15.86 -22.03 -8.02
C SER A 191 -16.39 -22.92 -9.13
N THR A 192 -16.17 -24.22 -8.96
CA THR A 192 -16.90 -25.28 -9.64
C THR A 192 -17.75 -26.02 -8.59
N ASP A 193 -19.04 -26.12 -8.84
CA ASP A 193 -19.96 -26.77 -7.94
C ASP A 193 -19.74 -28.29 -7.85
N ILE A 194 -20.22 -28.91 -6.77
CA ILE A 194 -20.11 -30.34 -6.62
C ILE A 194 -21.05 -31.07 -7.61
N SER A 195 -20.60 -32.25 -8.03
CA SER A 195 -21.31 -33.04 -9.06
C SER A 195 -22.65 -33.56 -8.59
N CYS A 196 -22.72 -34.14 -7.36
CA CYS A 196 -23.91 -34.75 -6.78
C CYS A 196 -24.22 -34.16 -5.41
N PHE A 197 -25.48 -34.18 -5.02
CA PHE A 197 -25.90 -33.79 -3.69
C PHE A 197 -25.11 -34.55 -2.62
N GLY A 198 -24.45 -33.79 -1.73
CA GLY A 198 -23.62 -34.34 -0.66
C GLY A 198 -22.23 -34.83 -1.07
N ALA A 199 -21.84 -34.72 -2.33
CA ALA A 199 -20.47 -34.95 -2.76
C ALA A 199 -19.56 -33.84 -2.23
N CYS A 200 -18.24 -34.09 -2.20
CA CYS A 200 -17.23 -33.09 -1.85
C CYS A 200 -16.13 -33.09 -2.92
N ASP A 201 -16.52 -32.88 -4.16
CA ASP A 201 -15.66 -32.84 -5.35
C ASP A 201 -15.60 -31.46 -6.02
N GLY A 202 -16.14 -30.43 -5.34
CA GLY A 202 -16.07 -29.04 -5.77
C GLY A 202 -14.67 -28.49 -5.71
N THR A 203 -14.44 -27.38 -6.45
CA THR A 203 -13.17 -26.67 -6.46
C THR A 203 -13.38 -25.16 -6.34
N THR A 204 -12.37 -24.45 -5.85
CA THR A 204 -12.30 -22.98 -5.92
C THR A 204 -10.95 -22.57 -6.46
N THR A 205 -10.92 -21.57 -7.34
CA THR A 205 -9.70 -21.03 -7.97
C THR A 205 -9.60 -19.55 -7.69
N ALA A 206 -8.45 -19.11 -7.15
CA ALA A 206 -8.14 -17.72 -6.89
C ALA A 206 -7.11 -17.19 -7.90
N MET A 207 -7.20 -15.90 -8.23
CA MET A 207 -6.28 -15.23 -9.16
C MET A 207 -5.96 -13.82 -8.66
N GLY A 208 -4.68 -13.49 -8.47
CA GLY A 208 -4.21 -12.13 -8.27
C GLY A 208 -4.29 -11.32 -9.56
N ILE A 209 -4.77 -10.07 -9.48
CA ILE A 209 -4.99 -9.19 -10.64
C ILE A 209 -4.04 -7.99 -10.60
N VAL A 210 -3.97 -7.28 -9.46
CA VAL A 210 -3.06 -6.16 -9.22
C VAL A 210 -2.15 -6.52 -8.05
N GLY A 211 -0.87 -6.15 -8.15
CA GLY A 211 0.19 -6.42 -7.17
C GLY A 211 1.48 -6.88 -7.85
N MET A 212 2.53 -7.04 -7.06
CA MET A 212 3.84 -7.46 -7.53
C MET A 212 3.90 -8.99 -7.66
N THR A 213 4.17 -9.49 -8.87
CA THR A 213 4.32 -10.94 -9.11
C THR A 213 5.68 -11.46 -8.63
N PRO A 214 5.77 -12.76 -8.17
CA PRO A 214 4.73 -13.78 -8.18
C PRO A 214 3.75 -13.66 -7.00
N PHE A 215 2.52 -14.15 -7.19
CA PHE A 215 1.53 -14.29 -6.12
C PHE A 215 1.65 -15.65 -5.44
N SER A 216 1.39 -15.68 -4.13
CA SER A 216 1.17 -16.89 -3.35
C SER A 216 -0.26 -16.93 -2.81
N TYR A 217 -0.78 -18.12 -2.57
CA TYR A 217 -2.18 -18.36 -2.21
C TYR A 217 -2.26 -19.22 -0.96
N GLN A 218 -3.09 -18.82 -0.01
CA GLN A 218 -3.36 -19.55 1.22
C GLN A 218 -4.86 -19.64 1.43
N TRP A 219 -5.43 -20.84 1.23
CA TRP A 219 -6.82 -21.10 1.51
C TRP A 219 -7.06 -21.31 3.00
N GLY A 220 -8.25 -20.93 3.47
CA GLY A 220 -8.61 -21.01 4.88
C GLY A 220 -8.72 -22.45 5.40
N ALA A 221 -8.86 -22.59 6.72
CA ALA A 221 -8.89 -23.88 7.43
C ALA A 221 -9.99 -24.85 6.93
N SER A 222 -11.11 -24.33 6.40
CA SER A 222 -12.19 -25.13 5.81
C SER A 222 -11.78 -25.96 4.59
N THR A 223 -10.64 -25.63 3.97
CA THR A 223 -10.05 -26.41 2.86
C THR A 223 -8.93 -27.35 3.34
N GLY A 224 -8.63 -27.40 4.63
CA GLY A 224 -7.43 -28.06 5.16
C GLY A 224 -6.16 -27.22 4.96
N ASN A 225 -6.27 -25.90 4.87
CA ASN A 225 -5.14 -24.97 4.65
C ASN A 225 -4.38 -25.26 3.34
N GLN A 226 -5.08 -25.59 2.27
CA GLN A 226 -4.44 -25.82 0.97
C GLN A 226 -3.71 -24.57 0.49
N THR A 227 -2.61 -24.77 -0.21
CA THR A 227 -1.82 -23.72 -0.86
C THR A 227 -1.83 -23.94 -2.37
N GLY A 228 -1.88 -22.87 -3.13
CA GLY A 228 -1.91 -22.94 -4.58
C GLY A 228 -3.11 -22.22 -5.15
N VAL A 229 -3.11 -22.07 -6.47
CA VAL A 229 -4.15 -21.32 -7.20
C VAL A 229 -5.54 -21.93 -7.00
N THR A 230 -5.64 -23.28 -6.93
CA THR A 230 -6.90 -24.00 -6.81
C THR A 230 -6.92 -24.89 -5.58
N ALA A 231 -7.99 -24.84 -4.82
CA ALA A 231 -8.33 -25.80 -3.76
C ALA A 231 -9.33 -26.82 -4.29
N PHE A 232 -9.16 -28.08 -3.89
CA PHE A 232 -9.91 -29.24 -4.38
C PHE A 232 -10.59 -29.99 -3.24
N GLY A 233 -11.53 -30.88 -3.60
CA GLY A 233 -12.20 -31.78 -2.65
C GLY A 233 -13.14 -31.02 -1.71
N LEU A 234 -13.80 -29.99 -2.22
CA LEU A 234 -14.60 -29.08 -1.42
C LEU A 234 -16.06 -29.52 -1.37
N CYS A 235 -16.63 -29.53 -0.17
CA CYS A 235 -18.07 -29.71 0.05
C CYS A 235 -18.78 -28.34 -0.20
N PRO A 236 -20.14 -28.33 -0.24
CA PRO A 236 -20.88 -27.09 -0.36
C PRO A 236 -20.54 -26.11 0.79
N GLY A 237 -20.21 -24.87 0.46
CA GLY A 237 -19.81 -23.87 1.45
C GLY A 237 -19.10 -22.68 0.83
N SER A 238 -18.79 -21.68 1.65
CA SER A 238 -18.01 -20.52 1.26
C SER A 238 -16.56 -20.69 1.70
N TYR A 239 -15.64 -20.39 0.79
CA TYR A 239 -14.21 -20.56 0.96
C TYR A 239 -13.50 -19.25 0.70
N ILE A 240 -12.54 -18.92 1.57
CA ILE A 240 -11.73 -17.71 1.48
C ILE A 240 -10.30 -18.08 1.11
N CYS A 241 -9.63 -17.20 0.37
CA CYS A 241 -8.23 -17.32 0.00
C CYS A 241 -7.54 -15.99 0.22
N ASP A 242 -6.44 -16.00 0.96
CA ASP A 242 -5.51 -14.90 1.06
C ASP A 242 -4.51 -14.98 -0.10
N ILE A 243 -4.46 -13.92 -0.88
CA ILE A 243 -3.53 -13.74 -2.00
C ILE A 243 -2.46 -12.78 -1.53
N THR A 244 -1.22 -13.23 -1.48
CA THR A 244 -0.06 -12.43 -1.07
C THR A 244 0.82 -12.20 -2.29
N ASP A 245 1.20 -10.95 -2.54
CA ASP A 245 2.12 -10.60 -3.60
C ASP A 245 3.60 -10.74 -3.21
N ALA A 246 4.53 -10.47 -4.12
CA ALA A 246 5.96 -10.62 -3.87
C ALA A 246 6.53 -9.63 -2.84
N THR A 247 5.83 -8.54 -2.53
CA THR A 247 6.22 -7.59 -1.48
C THR A 247 5.65 -7.93 -0.11
N GLY A 248 4.76 -8.94 -0.04
CA GLY A 248 4.11 -9.38 1.18
C GLY A 248 2.76 -8.70 1.43
N CYS A 249 2.23 -7.94 0.49
CA CYS A 249 0.93 -7.31 0.59
C CYS A 249 -0.19 -8.32 0.30
N ILE A 250 -1.26 -8.27 1.10
CA ILE A 250 -2.29 -9.30 1.12
C ILE A 250 -3.65 -8.71 0.72
N THR A 251 -4.40 -9.51 -0.05
CA THR A 251 -5.83 -9.31 -0.27
C THR A 251 -6.57 -10.63 -0.06
N THR A 252 -7.82 -10.56 0.42
CA THR A 252 -8.65 -11.75 0.66
C THR A 252 -9.79 -11.79 -0.35
N VAL A 253 -9.98 -12.94 -0.99
CA VAL A 253 -11.07 -13.21 -1.92
C VAL A 253 -11.89 -14.38 -1.42
N SER A 254 -13.15 -14.53 -1.92
CA SER A 254 -14.02 -15.64 -1.54
C SER A 254 -14.79 -16.18 -2.74
N ALA A 255 -15.06 -17.48 -2.73
CA ALA A 255 -15.95 -18.14 -3.66
C ALA A 255 -16.85 -19.14 -2.91
N THR A 256 -18.03 -19.41 -3.48
CA THR A 256 -19.00 -20.32 -2.88
C THR A 256 -19.22 -21.53 -3.80
N VAL A 257 -19.01 -22.72 -3.26
CA VAL A 257 -19.35 -24.00 -3.90
C VAL A 257 -20.78 -24.33 -3.53
N THR A 258 -21.63 -24.57 -4.53
CA THR A 258 -23.01 -24.95 -4.35
C THR A 258 -23.23 -26.45 -4.68
N GLN A 259 -24.41 -26.96 -4.40
CA GLN A 259 -24.78 -28.32 -4.71
C GLN A 259 -26.12 -28.39 -5.46
N PRO A 260 -26.33 -29.40 -6.34
CA PRO A 260 -27.60 -29.62 -6.95
C PRO A 260 -28.63 -30.07 -5.90
N THR A 261 -29.91 -30.02 -6.25
CA THR A 261 -30.97 -30.67 -5.46
C THR A 261 -30.80 -32.18 -5.47
N PRO A 262 -31.16 -32.91 -4.38
CA PRO A 262 -31.04 -34.37 -4.34
C PRO A 262 -31.80 -35.03 -5.49
N LEU A 263 -31.13 -35.92 -6.22
CA LEU A 263 -31.82 -36.77 -7.22
C LEU A 263 -32.74 -37.74 -6.50
N GLN A 264 -34.02 -37.75 -6.87
CA GLN A 264 -35.05 -38.62 -6.33
C GLN A 264 -35.77 -39.36 -7.47
N ALA A 265 -36.23 -40.58 -7.19
CA ALA A 265 -37.04 -41.33 -8.10
C ALA A 265 -38.30 -41.83 -7.36
N ALA A 266 -39.45 -41.54 -7.91
CA ALA A 266 -40.73 -42.04 -7.39
C ALA A 266 -41.44 -42.82 -8.48
N ILE A 267 -42.19 -43.86 -8.10
CA ILE A 267 -43.09 -44.55 -9.03
C ILE A 267 -44.39 -43.74 -9.10
N ASN A 268 -44.69 -43.23 -10.28
CA ASN A 268 -45.83 -42.33 -10.52
C ASN A 268 -47.09 -43.10 -10.96
N LEU A 269 -46.89 -44.08 -11.79
CA LEU A 269 -48.02 -44.89 -12.35
C LEU A 269 -47.68 -46.37 -12.36
N THR A 270 -48.60 -47.19 -11.96
CA THR A 270 -48.45 -48.67 -12.01
C THR A 270 -49.75 -49.35 -12.49
N GLY A 271 -49.62 -50.44 -13.22
CA GLY A 271 -50.70 -51.32 -13.54
C GLY A 271 -50.27 -52.74 -13.26
N ASN A 272 -51.13 -53.48 -12.48
CA ASN A 272 -50.93 -54.86 -12.21
C ASN A 272 -51.32 -55.74 -13.43
N VAL A 273 -50.87 -56.99 -13.48
CA VAL A 273 -51.20 -57.93 -14.51
C VAL A 273 -52.73 -58.22 -14.46
N SER A 274 -53.37 -58.17 -15.61
CA SER A 274 -54.86 -58.34 -15.71
C SER A 274 -55.34 -59.74 -15.42
N CYS A 275 -54.59 -60.80 -15.80
CA CYS A 275 -54.90 -62.18 -15.53
C CYS A 275 -53.66 -62.97 -15.09
N ASN A 276 -53.86 -64.01 -14.28
CA ASN A 276 -52.76 -64.85 -13.80
C ASN A 276 -51.91 -65.37 -14.97
N GLY A 277 -50.57 -65.17 -14.92
CA GLY A 277 -49.61 -65.62 -15.90
C GLY A 277 -49.49 -64.74 -17.15
N LEU A 278 -50.19 -63.60 -17.26
CA LEU A 278 -49.97 -62.63 -18.34
C LEU A 278 -48.75 -61.71 -18.06
N SER A 279 -48.35 -60.91 -19.08
CA SER A 279 -47.26 -59.96 -19.03
C SER A 279 -47.71 -58.57 -19.54
N ASP A 280 -48.85 -58.10 -19.04
CA ASP A 280 -49.42 -56.80 -19.42
C ASP A 280 -49.34 -55.75 -18.32
N GLY A 281 -48.57 -56.04 -17.26
CA GLY A 281 -48.22 -55.04 -16.21
C GLY A 281 -47.34 -53.94 -16.72
N PHE A 282 -47.36 -52.78 -16.04
CA PHE A 282 -46.52 -51.65 -16.36
C PHE A 282 -46.19 -50.82 -15.11
N ALA A 283 -45.13 -50.05 -15.19
CA ALA A 283 -44.69 -49.04 -14.17
C ALA A 283 -44.00 -47.86 -14.82
N GLU A 284 -44.33 -46.67 -14.34
CA GLU A 284 -43.67 -45.39 -14.77
C GLU A 284 -42.94 -44.78 -13.60
N VAL A 285 -41.69 -44.41 -13.83
CA VAL A 285 -40.86 -43.66 -12.88
C VAL A 285 -40.94 -42.18 -13.15
N SER A 286 -41.02 -41.34 -12.09
CA SER A 286 -40.98 -39.89 -12.14
C SER A 286 -39.76 -39.40 -11.37
N PRO A 287 -38.64 -39.04 -12.06
CA PRO A 287 -37.47 -38.47 -11.43
C PRO A 287 -37.68 -37.00 -11.11
N SER A 288 -36.99 -36.51 -10.05
CA SER A 288 -36.94 -35.09 -9.69
C SER A 288 -35.62 -34.77 -9.04
N GLY A 289 -35.17 -33.46 -9.10
CA GLY A 289 -33.86 -33.04 -8.62
C GLY A 289 -32.73 -33.56 -9.49
N GLY A 290 -31.49 -33.51 -9.00
CA GLY A 290 -30.30 -33.81 -9.80
C GLY A 290 -30.13 -32.88 -11.00
N THR A 291 -29.38 -33.32 -12.00
CA THR A 291 -29.09 -32.59 -13.22
C THR A 291 -29.62 -33.30 -14.46
N VAL A 292 -30.53 -32.67 -15.20
CA VAL A 292 -31.06 -33.22 -16.45
C VAL A 292 -30.02 -33.29 -17.56
N PRO A 293 -30.12 -34.27 -18.52
CA PRO A 293 -31.13 -35.28 -18.69
C PRO A 293 -30.90 -36.50 -17.79
N TYR A 294 -31.99 -37.34 -17.64
CA TYR A 294 -31.92 -38.58 -16.90
C TYR A 294 -31.87 -39.79 -17.85
N THR A 295 -31.23 -40.87 -17.38
CA THR A 295 -31.24 -42.18 -18.00
C THR A 295 -31.82 -43.19 -17.03
N TYR A 296 -32.42 -44.28 -17.57
CA TYR A 296 -33.16 -45.27 -16.78
C TYR A 296 -32.65 -46.67 -17.10
N VAL A 297 -32.57 -47.50 -16.10
CA VAL A 297 -32.31 -48.94 -16.25
C VAL A 297 -33.22 -49.70 -15.29
N TRP A 298 -34.20 -50.46 -15.84
CA TRP A 298 -35.00 -51.37 -15.09
C TRP A 298 -34.34 -52.75 -15.03
N ASP A 299 -34.38 -53.39 -13.88
CA ASP A 299 -33.88 -54.75 -13.72
C ASP A 299 -34.82 -55.79 -14.42
N ASN A 300 -34.45 -57.07 -14.32
CA ASN A 300 -35.21 -58.19 -14.88
C ASN A 300 -35.55 -58.04 -16.38
N GLY A 301 -34.76 -57.24 -17.13
CA GLY A 301 -35.02 -57.08 -18.56
C GLY A 301 -36.20 -56.18 -18.92
N ALA A 302 -36.73 -55.42 -17.96
CA ALA A 302 -37.90 -54.54 -18.16
C ALA A 302 -37.60 -53.26 -18.96
N GLY A 303 -36.34 -53.05 -19.42
CA GLY A 303 -35.96 -51.99 -20.37
C GLY A 303 -35.25 -50.79 -19.78
N SER A 304 -35.15 -49.73 -20.60
CA SER A 304 -34.39 -48.48 -20.26
C SER A 304 -35.21 -47.22 -20.56
N GLN A 305 -36.50 -47.31 -20.55
CA GLN A 305 -37.41 -46.18 -20.78
C GLN A 305 -38.02 -45.72 -19.44
N ILE A 306 -38.55 -44.49 -19.42
CA ILE A 306 -39.28 -43.96 -18.28
C ILE A 306 -40.46 -44.83 -17.87
N LEU A 307 -41.12 -45.47 -18.87
CA LEU A 307 -42.22 -46.41 -18.73
C LEU A 307 -41.75 -47.81 -19.07
N ALA A 308 -41.74 -48.69 -18.10
CA ALA A 308 -41.60 -50.17 -18.31
C ALA A 308 -42.97 -50.80 -18.59
N THR A 309 -43.03 -51.64 -19.62
CA THR A 309 -44.24 -52.31 -20.06
C THR A 309 -43.98 -53.80 -20.23
N ASN A 310 -45.09 -54.59 -20.41
CA ASN A 310 -45.04 -56.06 -20.56
C ASN A 310 -44.42 -56.74 -19.33
N LEU A 311 -44.71 -56.20 -18.16
CA LEU A 311 -44.24 -56.77 -16.89
C LEU A 311 -45.09 -57.96 -16.45
N VAL A 312 -44.43 -59.01 -16.00
CA VAL A 312 -45.06 -60.10 -15.26
C VAL A 312 -45.20 -59.77 -13.79
N ALA A 313 -45.94 -60.52 -13.01
CA ALA A 313 -45.97 -60.38 -11.56
C ALA A 313 -44.58 -60.58 -10.98
N GLY A 314 -44.11 -59.57 -10.17
CA GLY A 314 -42.79 -59.57 -9.61
C GLY A 314 -42.38 -58.17 -9.04
N THR A 315 -41.23 -58.10 -8.42
CA THR A 315 -40.66 -56.82 -7.96
C THR A 315 -39.60 -56.30 -8.95
N TYR A 316 -39.73 -55.05 -9.34
CA TYR A 316 -38.87 -54.38 -10.29
C TYR A 316 -38.23 -53.19 -9.61
N THR A 317 -36.92 -53.01 -9.89
CA THR A 317 -36.12 -51.84 -9.45
C THR A 317 -35.70 -51.04 -10.67
N VAL A 318 -36.01 -49.75 -10.66
CA VAL A 318 -35.46 -48.83 -11.64
C VAL A 318 -34.26 -48.06 -11.02
N THR A 319 -33.16 -48.04 -11.74
CA THR A 319 -32.04 -47.17 -11.49
C THR A 319 -32.13 -45.93 -12.39
N VAL A 320 -32.21 -44.75 -11.76
CA VAL A 320 -32.20 -43.46 -12.45
C VAL A 320 -30.83 -42.85 -12.28
N THR A 321 -30.20 -42.46 -13.38
CA THR A 321 -28.92 -41.77 -13.39
C THR A 321 -29.09 -40.41 -14.06
N ASP A 322 -28.60 -39.36 -13.43
CA ASP A 322 -28.63 -38.00 -13.98
C ASP A 322 -27.41 -37.68 -14.88
N ALA A 323 -27.35 -36.47 -15.44
CA ALA A 323 -26.27 -36.06 -16.33
C ALA A 323 -24.89 -36.02 -15.65
N ASN A 324 -24.84 -35.81 -14.33
CA ASN A 324 -23.63 -35.81 -13.52
C ASN A 324 -23.26 -37.19 -12.98
N GLN A 325 -23.94 -38.26 -13.43
CA GLN A 325 -23.76 -39.65 -12.99
C GLN A 325 -24.19 -39.90 -11.55
N CYS A 326 -25.03 -39.03 -10.97
CA CYS A 326 -25.66 -39.30 -9.68
C CYS A 326 -26.75 -40.34 -9.85
N ILE A 327 -26.87 -41.28 -8.90
CA ILE A 327 -27.71 -42.45 -9.01
C ILE A 327 -28.74 -42.48 -7.87
N THR A 328 -29.96 -42.82 -8.19
CA THR A 328 -31.02 -43.17 -7.23
C THR A 328 -31.85 -44.36 -7.74
N THR A 329 -32.55 -45.03 -6.86
CA THR A 329 -33.38 -46.18 -7.22
C THR A 329 -34.80 -46.04 -6.67
N ALA A 330 -35.74 -46.63 -7.39
CA ALA A 330 -37.11 -46.85 -6.90
C ALA A 330 -37.55 -48.29 -7.18
N THR A 331 -38.38 -48.85 -6.31
CA THR A 331 -38.86 -50.19 -6.44
C THR A 331 -40.40 -50.22 -6.54
N VAL A 332 -40.94 -51.18 -7.32
CA VAL A 332 -42.35 -51.39 -7.49
C VAL A 332 -42.61 -52.87 -7.51
N THR A 333 -43.75 -53.28 -6.96
CA THR A 333 -44.23 -54.65 -7.03
C THR A 333 -45.47 -54.71 -7.91
N ILE A 334 -45.39 -55.48 -9.01
CA ILE A 334 -46.51 -55.80 -9.89
C ILE A 334 -47.12 -57.12 -9.38
N THR A 335 -48.42 -57.14 -9.14
CA THR A 335 -49.14 -58.28 -8.66
C THR A 335 -50.00 -58.87 -9.77
N GLU A 336 -50.45 -60.14 -9.62
CA GLU A 336 -51.41 -60.80 -10.49
C GLU A 336 -52.58 -61.31 -9.69
N PRO A 337 -53.77 -61.49 -10.33
CA PRO A 337 -54.93 -62.14 -9.69
C PRO A 337 -54.65 -63.60 -9.40
N THR A 338 -55.41 -64.17 -8.50
CA THR A 338 -55.38 -65.60 -8.25
C THR A 338 -55.86 -66.40 -9.49
N PRO A 339 -55.22 -67.54 -9.81
CA PRO A 339 -55.67 -68.37 -10.91
C PRO A 339 -57.19 -68.76 -10.79
N LEU A 340 -57.87 -68.69 -11.91
CA LEU A 340 -59.22 -69.20 -11.96
C LEU A 340 -59.22 -70.74 -11.73
N ALA A 341 -59.78 -71.19 -10.65
CA ALA A 341 -59.93 -72.61 -10.38
C ALA A 341 -61.32 -73.07 -10.81
N LEU A 342 -61.37 -74.00 -11.75
CA LEU A 342 -62.57 -74.69 -12.11
C LEU A 342 -62.64 -75.99 -11.29
N THR A 343 -63.71 -76.15 -10.53
CA THR A 343 -64.06 -77.46 -9.90
C THR A 343 -65.24 -78.05 -10.62
N SER A 344 -65.04 -79.22 -11.15
CA SER A 344 -66.19 -80.02 -11.72
C SER A 344 -66.56 -81.09 -10.73
N THR A 345 -67.81 -81.14 -10.42
CA THR A 345 -68.38 -82.27 -9.71
C THR A 345 -69.20 -83.13 -10.71
N THR A 346 -68.85 -84.38 -10.84
CA THR A 346 -69.62 -85.29 -11.66
C THR A 346 -70.58 -86.04 -10.74
N VAL A 347 -71.85 -86.03 -11.11
CA VAL A 347 -72.85 -86.88 -10.49
C VAL A 347 -73.11 -88.05 -11.45
N ASN A 348 -72.84 -89.27 -11.02
CA ASN A 348 -73.07 -90.46 -11.83
C ASN A 348 -74.57 -90.69 -11.98
N VAL A 349 -74.96 -91.17 -13.12
CA VAL A 349 -76.34 -91.65 -13.32
C VAL A 349 -76.67 -92.83 -12.35
N ASP A 350 -77.76 -92.72 -11.71
CA ASP A 350 -78.17 -93.68 -10.70
C ASP A 350 -78.74 -95.03 -11.30
N CYS A 351 -79.18 -94.98 -12.56
CA CYS A 351 -79.66 -96.14 -13.27
C CYS A 351 -79.24 -96.12 -14.74
N PHE A 352 -78.96 -97.27 -15.29
CA PHE A 352 -78.66 -97.47 -16.71
C PHE A 352 -79.82 -96.95 -17.59
N GLY A 353 -79.50 -96.01 -18.50
CA GLY A 353 -80.48 -95.38 -19.41
C GLY A 353 -81.08 -94.05 -18.92
N ASN A 354 -80.80 -93.57 -17.70
CA ASN A 354 -81.21 -92.23 -17.21
C ASN A 354 -80.23 -91.14 -17.65
N CYS A 355 -80.71 -89.92 -17.96
CA CYS A 355 -79.92 -88.76 -18.33
C CYS A 355 -79.81 -87.73 -17.14
N ASN A 356 -79.71 -88.24 -15.91
CA ASN A 356 -79.68 -87.39 -14.70
C ASN A 356 -78.24 -87.14 -14.13
N GLY A 357 -77.16 -87.56 -14.83
CA GLY A 357 -75.77 -87.17 -14.53
C GLY A 357 -75.48 -85.69 -14.92
N SER A 358 -74.74 -84.91 -14.08
CA SER A 358 -74.39 -83.57 -14.30
C SER A 358 -72.90 -83.34 -13.98
#